data_7ff163c2e0e4586de8cdab383b899eaf
#
_entry.id   7ff163c2e0e4586de8cdab383b899eaf
#
_cell.length_a   1.000
_cell.length_b   1.000
_cell.length_c   1.000
_cell.angle_alpha   90.00
_cell.angle_beta   90.00
_cell.angle_gamma   90.00
#
_symmetry.space_group_name_H-M   'P 1'
#
loop_
_entity.id
_entity.type
_entity.pdbx_description
1 polymer ?
#
loop_
_entity_poly.entity_id
_entity_poly.type
_entity_poly.pdbx_seq_one_letter_code
_entity_poly.pdbx_strand_id
1 'polypeptide(L)'
;MSCDAVALAATLWLVSTSAVAAPAPGQPAVAQAPPSVAGEPLFADIVRRATRLRDETKTYEQGALDGAVGRMPGFATFESDIGRLASLDMQGHVVLAERGVTDDLKCILKGISQDLPVKLKELETAPDAKTRHEALEDMFYLLRDNVEVITAPPQPAA
;
A
#
# COMPACT_ATOMS: atom_id res chain seq x y z
N MET A 1 4.80 -16.55 5.32
CA MET A 1 4.75 -16.97 3.90
C MET A 1 5.27 -15.79 3.10
N SER A 2 6.36 -16.04 2.36
CA SER A 2 7.17 -14.99 1.71
C SER A 2 6.43 -14.36 0.52
N CYS A 3 6.64 -13.08 0.30
CA CYS A 3 6.24 -12.36 -0.92
C CYS A 3 7.24 -12.61 -2.07
N ASP A 4 7.82 -13.80 -2.15
CA ASP A 4 8.78 -14.17 -3.18
C ASP A 4 8.09 -14.94 -4.31
N ALA A 5 8.49 -14.63 -5.53
CA ALA A 5 7.94 -15.19 -6.76
C ALA A 5 8.15 -16.71 -6.83
N VAL A 6 7.09 -17.48 -7.04
CA VAL A 6 7.13 -18.93 -7.26
C VAL A 6 7.20 -19.22 -8.76
N ALA A 7 8.31 -19.80 -9.19
CA ALA A 7 8.49 -20.34 -10.54
C ALA A 7 7.67 -21.64 -10.70
N LEU A 8 6.76 -21.69 -11.69
CA LEU A 8 5.97 -22.86 -12.05
C LEU A 8 6.81 -23.85 -12.86
N ALA A 9 6.98 -25.05 -12.32
CA ALA A 9 7.41 -26.23 -13.08
C ALA A 9 6.18 -27.04 -13.53
N ALA A 10 5.93 -27.10 -14.81
CA ALA A 10 4.85 -27.90 -15.41
C ALA A 10 5.33 -29.33 -15.64
N THR A 11 4.71 -30.32 -14.99
CA THR A 11 4.84 -31.75 -15.34
C THR A 11 3.58 -32.22 -16.03
N LEU A 12 3.69 -32.59 -17.31
CA LEU A 12 2.65 -33.26 -18.07
C LEU A 12 2.49 -34.72 -17.61
N TRP A 13 1.26 -35.08 -17.20
CA TRP A 13 0.84 -36.48 -17.14
C TRP A 13 -0.27 -36.73 -18.14
N LEU A 14 0.05 -37.58 -19.13
CA LEU A 14 -0.92 -38.14 -20.06
C LEU A 14 -1.56 -39.39 -19.42
N VAL A 15 -2.85 -39.37 -19.20
CA VAL A 15 -3.65 -40.59 -18.95
C VAL A 15 -4.93 -40.56 -19.77
N SER A 16 -5.16 -41.67 -20.44
CA SER A 16 -6.20 -41.88 -21.47
C SER A 16 -7.61 -42.02 -20.91
N THR A 17 -8.50 -41.39 -21.55
CA THR A 17 -9.93 -41.59 -21.89
C THR A 17 -10.77 -42.63 -21.16
N SER A 18 -11.82 -42.12 -20.53
CA SER A 18 -13.16 -42.69 -20.55
C SER A 18 -14.18 -41.58 -20.79
N ALA A 19 -14.96 -41.70 -21.86
CA ALA A 19 -15.96 -40.73 -22.24
C ALA A 19 -17.14 -40.78 -21.24
N VAL A 20 -17.17 -39.82 -20.35
CA VAL A 20 -18.33 -39.48 -19.53
C VAL A 20 -18.92 -38.20 -20.09
N ALA A 21 -20.25 -38.17 -20.25
CA ALA A 21 -21.03 -37.08 -20.83
C ALA A 21 -20.53 -35.70 -20.30
N ALA A 22 -20.23 -34.77 -21.22
CA ALA A 22 -19.82 -33.44 -20.90
C ALA A 22 -20.89 -32.71 -20.08
N PRO A 23 -20.58 -32.19 -18.89
CA PRO A 23 -21.43 -31.19 -18.26
C PRO A 23 -21.44 -29.94 -19.15
N ALA A 24 -22.62 -29.30 -19.24
CA ALA A 24 -22.81 -28.03 -19.94
C ALA A 24 -21.72 -27.02 -19.55
N PRO A 25 -21.27 -26.13 -20.47
CA PRO A 25 -20.27 -25.13 -20.13
C PRO A 25 -20.79 -24.30 -18.97
N GLY A 26 -20.18 -24.50 -17.79
CA GLY A 26 -20.43 -23.70 -16.61
C GLY A 26 -20.11 -22.25 -16.96
N GLN A 27 -21.00 -21.33 -16.65
CA GLN A 27 -20.74 -19.91 -16.69
C GLN A 27 -19.42 -19.68 -15.93
N PRO A 28 -18.49 -18.85 -16.48
CA PRO A 28 -17.28 -18.48 -15.73
C PRO A 28 -17.71 -17.91 -14.38
N ALA A 29 -17.23 -18.50 -13.30
CA ALA A 29 -17.44 -17.96 -11.97
C ALA A 29 -16.89 -16.53 -11.99
N VAL A 30 -17.77 -15.56 -11.87
CA VAL A 30 -17.37 -14.15 -11.71
C VAL A 30 -16.56 -14.12 -10.42
N ALA A 31 -15.26 -13.88 -10.53
CA ALA A 31 -14.38 -13.73 -9.36
C ALA A 31 -14.97 -12.59 -8.52
N GLN A 32 -15.53 -12.93 -7.36
CA GLN A 32 -16.01 -11.91 -6.43
C GLN A 32 -14.80 -11.11 -5.94
N ALA A 33 -14.91 -9.78 -6.05
CA ALA A 33 -13.92 -8.91 -5.42
C ALA A 33 -13.79 -9.25 -3.93
N PRO A 34 -12.56 -9.29 -3.38
CA PRO A 34 -12.38 -9.56 -1.96
C PRO A 34 -13.15 -8.54 -1.13
N PRO A 35 -13.71 -8.94 0.02
CA PRO A 35 -14.45 -8.02 0.88
C PRO A 35 -13.52 -6.88 1.32
N SER A 36 -13.99 -5.64 1.18
CA SER A 36 -13.23 -4.45 1.56
C SER A 36 -12.94 -4.45 3.07
N VAL A 37 -11.69 -4.23 3.46
CA VAL A 37 -11.28 -4.08 4.86
C VAL A 37 -11.40 -2.64 5.38
N ALA A 38 -11.77 -1.69 4.51
CA ALA A 38 -11.80 -0.26 4.83
C ALA A 38 -12.67 0.11 6.05
N GLY A 39 -13.70 -0.70 6.35
CA GLY A 39 -14.56 -0.51 7.51
C GLY A 39 -14.02 -1.09 8.83
N GLU A 40 -12.94 -1.85 8.80
CA GLU A 40 -12.36 -2.43 10.01
C GLU A 40 -11.57 -1.37 10.80
N PRO A 41 -11.60 -1.38 12.15
CA PRO A 41 -11.01 -0.31 12.96
C PRO A 41 -9.55 0.01 12.64
N LEU A 42 -8.70 -1.00 12.42
CA LEU A 42 -7.29 -0.82 12.08
C LEU A 42 -7.14 -0.10 10.74
N PHE A 43 -7.80 -0.59 9.70
CA PHE A 43 -7.67 -0.04 8.34
C PHE A 43 -8.35 1.33 8.22
N ALA A 44 -9.46 1.54 8.91
CA ALA A 44 -10.07 2.86 9.01
C ALA A 44 -9.15 3.89 9.72
N ASP A 45 -8.38 3.48 10.73
CA ASP A 45 -7.37 4.34 11.38
C ASP A 45 -6.22 4.67 10.44
N ILE A 46 -5.71 3.68 9.67
CA ILE A 46 -4.69 3.88 8.65
C ILE A 46 -5.18 4.91 7.62
N VAL A 47 -6.35 4.70 7.02
CA VAL A 47 -6.93 5.60 6.00
C VAL A 47 -7.06 7.02 6.54
N ARG A 48 -7.59 7.19 7.77
CA ARG A 48 -7.76 8.52 8.37
C ARG A 48 -6.42 9.24 8.56
N ARG A 49 -5.39 8.53 9.04
CA ARG A 49 -4.06 9.08 9.26
C ARG A 49 -3.35 9.40 7.95
N ALA A 50 -3.37 8.47 7.00
CA ALA A 50 -2.78 8.68 5.67
C ALA A 50 -3.42 9.88 4.96
N THR A 51 -4.75 10.01 5.02
CA THR A 51 -5.47 11.17 4.47
C THR A 51 -5.00 12.48 5.08
N ARG A 52 -4.92 12.56 6.42
CA ARG A 52 -4.48 13.77 7.11
C ARG A 52 -3.02 14.11 6.76
N LEU A 53 -2.13 13.13 6.80
CA LEU A 53 -0.70 13.33 6.49
C LEU A 53 -0.48 13.72 5.03
N ARG A 54 -1.25 13.15 4.10
CA ARG A 54 -1.25 13.54 2.69
C ARG A 54 -1.62 15.02 2.51
N ASP A 55 -2.65 15.48 3.18
CA ASP A 55 -3.10 16.87 3.08
C ASP A 55 -2.09 17.83 3.73
N GLU A 56 -1.43 17.40 4.82
CA GLU A 56 -0.34 18.13 5.47
C GLU A 56 0.91 18.18 4.59
N THR A 57 1.27 17.07 3.93
CA THR A 57 2.39 17.01 2.95
C THR A 57 2.18 18.02 1.83
N LYS A 58 0.96 18.14 1.31
CA LYS A 58 0.63 19.14 0.29
C LYS A 58 0.82 20.58 0.79
N THR A 59 0.55 20.83 2.07
CA THR A 59 0.80 22.15 2.67
C THR A 59 2.30 22.43 2.77
N TYR A 60 3.09 21.43 3.14
CA TYR A 60 4.55 21.54 3.18
C TYR A 60 5.17 21.70 1.78
N GLU A 61 4.63 21.02 0.77
CA GLU A 61 5.06 21.16 -0.62
C GLU A 61 4.95 22.63 -1.10
N GLN A 62 3.83 23.31 -0.78
CA GLN A 62 3.63 24.70 -1.12
C GLN A 62 4.61 25.65 -0.41
N GLY A 63 5.06 25.31 0.79
CA GLY A 63 6.01 26.09 1.58
C GLY A 63 7.48 25.67 1.42
N ALA A 64 7.78 24.56 0.77
CA ALA A 64 9.12 23.97 0.72
C ALA A 64 10.15 24.77 -0.07
N LEU A 65 9.70 25.65 -0.97
CA LEU A 65 10.56 26.48 -1.81
C LEU A 65 11.31 27.56 -1.01
N ASP A 66 10.78 27.98 0.16
CA ASP A 66 11.24 29.17 0.89
C ASP A 66 12.09 28.89 2.13
N GLY A 67 12.33 27.60 2.52
CA GLY A 67 13.03 27.32 3.75
C GLY A 67 13.48 25.88 3.98
N ALA A 68 14.19 25.66 5.10
CA ALA A 68 14.57 24.32 5.54
C ALA A 68 13.38 23.62 6.20
N VAL A 69 13.19 22.34 5.89
CA VAL A 69 12.09 21.47 6.38
C VAL A 69 11.94 21.51 7.91
N GLY A 70 13.02 21.44 8.65
CA GLY A 70 13.00 21.50 10.12
C GLY A 70 12.50 22.82 10.73
N ARG A 71 12.22 23.83 9.89
CA ARG A 71 11.60 25.09 10.31
C ARG A 71 10.11 25.18 9.97
N MET A 72 9.55 24.15 9.31
CA MET A 72 8.14 24.10 9.00
C MET A 72 7.32 23.88 10.29
N PRO A 73 6.28 24.67 10.51
CA PRO A 73 5.44 24.49 11.70
C PRO A 73 4.89 23.07 11.80
N GLY A 74 5.02 22.43 12.97
CA GLY A 74 4.48 21.10 13.22
C GLY A 74 5.32 19.94 12.65
N PHE A 75 6.46 20.18 12.02
CA PHE A 75 7.24 19.12 11.35
C PHE A 75 7.62 17.97 12.28
N ALA A 76 7.99 18.21 13.53
CA ALA A 76 8.31 17.14 14.50
C ALA A 76 7.09 16.25 14.81
N THR A 77 5.88 16.80 14.77
CA THR A 77 4.65 16.03 14.92
C THR A 77 4.38 15.21 13.65
N PHE A 78 4.56 15.81 12.48
CA PHE A 78 4.44 15.13 11.20
C PHE A 78 5.39 13.93 11.11
N GLU A 79 6.67 14.12 11.47
CA GLU A 79 7.68 13.06 11.53
C GLU A 79 7.24 11.89 12.43
N SER A 80 6.79 12.19 13.65
CA SER A 80 6.27 11.19 14.60
C SER A 80 5.05 10.46 14.04
N ASP A 81 4.14 11.17 13.37
CA ASP A 81 2.92 10.60 12.81
C ASP A 81 3.18 9.74 11.57
N ILE A 82 4.17 10.07 10.74
CA ILE A 82 4.66 9.20 9.63
C ILE A 82 5.20 7.88 10.21
N GLY A 83 6.04 7.93 11.25
CA GLY A 83 6.56 6.72 11.90
C GLY A 83 5.44 5.85 12.49
N ARG A 84 4.42 6.48 13.07
CA ARG A 84 3.25 5.76 13.59
C ARG A 84 2.41 5.13 12.49
N LEU A 85 2.19 5.83 11.37
CA LEU A 85 1.47 5.28 10.21
C LEU A 85 2.22 4.07 9.65
N ALA A 86 3.54 4.16 9.44
CA ALA A 86 4.37 3.05 8.98
C ALA A 86 4.22 1.81 9.88
N SER A 87 4.15 2.01 11.20
CA SER A 87 3.92 0.90 12.15
C SER A 87 2.53 0.28 12.02
N LEU A 88 1.50 1.08 11.76
CA LEU A 88 0.14 0.58 11.54
C LEU A 88 0.01 -0.17 10.20
N ASP A 89 0.67 0.29 9.14
CA ASP A 89 0.72 -0.41 7.84
C ASP A 89 1.38 -1.78 7.98
N MET A 90 2.50 -1.86 8.71
CA MET A 90 3.12 -3.15 9.03
C MET A 90 2.19 -4.05 9.83
N GLN A 91 1.44 -3.52 10.79
CA GLN A 91 0.44 -4.27 11.53
C GLN A 91 -0.69 -4.76 10.61
N GLY A 92 -1.15 -3.93 9.68
CA GLY A 92 -2.12 -4.30 8.65
C GLY A 92 -1.63 -5.45 7.78
N HIS A 93 -0.37 -5.38 7.33
CA HIS A 93 0.30 -6.49 6.62
C HIS A 93 0.25 -7.80 7.42
N VAL A 94 0.65 -7.77 8.70
CA VAL A 94 0.68 -8.97 9.56
C VAL A 94 -0.72 -9.56 9.73
N VAL A 95 -1.71 -8.73 10.05
CA VAL A 95 -3.12 -9.17 10.24
C VAL A 95 -3.67 -9.83 8.96
N LEU A 96 -3.42 -9.25 7.79
CA LEU A 96 -3.86 -9.84 6.51
C LEU A 96 -3.12 -11.14 6.17
N ALA A 97 -1.83 -11.21 6.48
CA ALA A 97 -1.03 -12.42 6.29
C ALA A 97 -1.51 -13.58 7.19
N GLU A 98 -1.84 -13.31 8.45
CA GLU A 98 -2.40 -14.29 9.40
C GLU A 98 -3.78 -14.80 8.97
N ARG A 99 -4.58 -13.96 8.33
CA ARG A 99 -5.87 -14.35 7.75
C ARG A 99 -5.74 -15.20 6.48
N GLY A 100 -4.53 -15.37 5.96
CA GLY A 100 -4.30 -16.11 4.71
C GLY A 100 -4.83 -15.38 3.47
N VAL A 101 -5.01 -14.06 3.53
CA VAL A 101 -5.46 -13.25 2.39
C VAL A 101 -4.44 -13.37 1.27
N THR A 102 -4.91 -13.70 0.06
CA THR A 102 -4.06 -13.95 -1.12
C THR A 102 -3.85 -12.72 -2.00
N ASP A 103 -4.59 -11.63 -1.74
CA ASP A 103 -4.48 -10.39 -2.51
C ASP A 103 -3.16 -9.65 -2.25
N ASP A 104 -2.89 -8.65 -3.08
CA ASP A 104 -1.66 -7.86 -3.04
C ASP A 104 -1.67 -6.83 -1.89
N LEU A 105 -2.81 -6.54 -1.28
CA LEU A 105 -2.96 -5.48 -0.27
C LEU A 105 -1.96 -5.65 0.88
N LYS A 106 -1.77 -6.87 1.38
CA LYS A 106 -0.80 -7.12 2.47
C LYS A 106 0.64 -6.79 2.06
N CYS A 107 1.01 -7.05 0.80
CA CYS A 107 2.35 -6.77 0.29
C CYS A 107 2.54 -5.27 0.04
N ILE A 108 1.51 -4.58 -0.44
CA ILE A 108 1.51 -3.13 -0.65
C ILE A 108 1.66 -2.42 0.70
N LEU A 109 0.88 -2.79 1.72
CA LEU A 109 1.00 -2.20 3.07
C LEU A 109 2.40 -2.41 3.66
N LYS A 110 3.02 -3.58 3.45
CA LYS A 110 4.42 -3.81 3.85
C LYS A 110 5.36 -2.86 3.12
N GLY A 111 5.21 -2.71 1.81
CA GLY A 111 6.02 -1.77 1.01
C GLY A 111 5.90 -0.34 1.54
N ILE A 112 4.67 0.16 1.68
CA ILE A 112 4.40 1.50 2.20
C ILE A 112 5.01 1.70 3.59
N SER A 113 4.90 0.70 4.49
CA SER A 113 5.48 0.78 5.83
C SER A 113 6.99 0.93 5.83
N GLN A 114 7.67 0.41 4.82
CA GLN A 114 9.12 0.49 4.64
C GLN A 114 9.54 1.79 3.95
N ASP A 115 8.75 2.26 3.00
CA ASP A 115 9.09 3.42 2.18
C ASP A 115 8.79 4.76 2.88
N LEU A 116 7.77 4.84 3.74
CA LEU A 116 7.44 6.06 4.49
C LEU A 116 8.64 6.62 5.28
N PRO A 117 9.37 5.83 6.10
CA PRO A 117 10.57 6.33 6.80
C PRO A 117 11.71 6.73 5.85
N VAL A 118 11.84 6.04 4.69
CA VAL A 118 12.86 6.38 3.69
C VAL A 118 12.58 7.75 3.09
N LYS A 119 11.33 8.00 2.66
CA LYS A 119 10.93 9.29 2.09
C LYS A 119 11.01 10.43 3.12
N LEU A 120 10.68 10.15 4.38
CA LEU A 120 10.89 11.11 5.46
C LEU A 120 12.38 11.47 5.60
N LYS A 121 13.28 10.49 5.54
CA LYS A 121 14.70 10.72 5.62
C LYS A 121 15.26 11.50 4.43
N GLU A 122 14.79 11.21 3.22
CA GLU A 122 15.13 11.98 2.03
C GLU A 122 14.70 13.44 2.18
N LEU A 123 13.49 13.69 2.69
CA LEU A 123 12.98 15.03 2.99
C LEU A 123 13.85 15.78 3.99
N GLU A 124 14.22 15.14 5.12
CA GLU A 124 15.06 15.74 6.17
C GLU A 124 16.46 16.12 5.70
N THR A 125 17.04 15.30 4.82
CA THR A 125 18.42 15.44 4.36
C THR A 125 18.54 16.12 3.01
N ALA A 126 17.43 16.56 2.41
CA ALA A 126 17.41 17.23 1.12
C ALA A 126 18.33 18.46 1.09
N PRO A 127 19.33 18.52 0.20
CA PRO A 127 20.33 19.57 0.18
C PRO A 127 19.78 20.93 -0.32
N ASP A 128 18.71 20.89 -1.12
CA ASP A 128 18.15 22.06 -1.77
C ASP A 128 16.62 22.01 -1.89
N ALA A 129 16.02 23.10 -2.33
CA ALA A 129 14.57 23.25 -2.45
C ALA A 129 13.97 22.27 -3.47
N LYS A 130 14.68 21.98 -4.57
CA LYS A 130 14.19 21.07 -5.62
C LYS A 130 14.09 19.65 -5.09
N THR A 131 15.17 19.14 -4.49
CA THR A 131 15.21 17.79 -3.88
C THR A 131 14.17 17.65 -2.76
N ARG A 132 13.94 18.72 -1.99
CA ARG A 132 12.88 18.74 -0.98
C ARG A 132 11.49 18.63 -1.58
N HIS A 133 11.23 19.36 -2.64
CA HIS A 133 9.96 19.32 -3.34
C HIS A 133 9.69 17.91 -3.91
N GLU A 134 10.69 17.31 -4.55
CA GLU A 134 10.62 15.94 -5.08
C GLU A 134 10.31 14.91 -3.95
N ALA A 135 10.98 15.03 -2.80
CA ALA A 135 10.73 14.15 -1.67
C ALA A 135 9.31 14.32 -1.08
N LEU A 136 8.77 15.54 -1.05
CA LEU A 136 7.38 15.81 -0.63
C LEU A 136 6.37 15.28 -1.65
N GLU A 137 6.64 15.43 -2.93
CA GLU A 137 5.80 14.88 -4.00
C GLU A 137 5.73 13.35 -3.89
N ASP A 138 6.86 12.67 -3.74
CA ASP A 138 6.93 11.22 -3.53
C ASP A 138 6.17 10.80 -2.27
N MET A 139 6.34 11.52 -1.16
CA MET A 139 5.60 11.28 0.08
C MET A 139 4.08 11.44 -0.12
N PHE A 140 3.66 12.47 -0.85
CA PHE A 140 2.25 12.68 -1.17
C PHE A 140 1.66 11.50 -1.95
N TYR A 141 2.35 11.01 -2.98
CA TYR A 141 1.89 9.86 -3.76
C TYR A 141 1.82 8.59 -2.91
N LEU A 142 2.83 8.34 -2.08
CA LEU A 142 2.86 7.18 -1.19
C LEU A 142 1.68 7.19 -0.19
N LEU A 143 1.36 8.35 0.39
CA LEU A 143 0.22 8.53 1.30
C LEU A 143 -1.13 8.43 0.58
N ARG A 144 -1.23 8.92 -0.67
CA ARG A 144 -2.41 8.74 -1.51
C ARG A 144 -2.64 7.26 -1.80
N ASP A 145 -1.61 6.56 -2.23
CA ASP A 145 -1.69 5.15 -2.58
C ASP A 145 -2.07 4.31 -1.35
N ASN A 146 -1.60 4.67 -0.16
CA ASN A 146 -2.02 4.03 1.10
C ASN A 146 -3.54 4.12 1.32
N VAL A 147 -4.15 5.26 1.05
CA VAL A 147 -5.61 5.42 1.12
C VAL A 147 -6.30 4.59 0.03
N GLU A 148 -5.82 4.67 -1.21
CA GLU A 148 -6.47 4.06 -2.37
C GLU A 148 -6.48 2.53 -2.28
N VAL A 149 -5.37 1.90 -1.92
CA VAL A 149 -5.28 0.43 -1.85
C VAL A 149 -6.20 -0.20 -0.81
N ILE A 150 -6.55 0.54 0.25
CA ILE A 150 -7.49 0.08 1.28
C ILE A 150 -8.94 0.35 0.87
N THR A 151 -9.22 1.53 0.28
CA THR A 151 -10.59 1.98 0.00
C THR A 151 -11.10 1.53 -1.36
N ALA A 152 -10.22 1.36 -2.33
CA ALA A 152 -10.52 0.93 -3.70
C ALA A 152 -9.50 -0.13 -4.17
N PRO A 153 -9.47 -1.32 -3.54
CA PRO A 153 -8.51 -2.34 -3.88
C PRO A 153 -8.60 -2.72 -5.37
N PRO A 154 -7.46 -2.99 -6.03
CA PRO A 154 -7.43 -3.36 -7.42
C PRO A 154 -8.30 -4.59 -7.66
N GLN A 155 -9.13 -4.53 -8.69
CA GLN A 155 -9.96 -5.66 -9.09
C GLN A 155 -9.09 -6.70 -9.80
N PRO A 156 -9.30 -8.02 -9.58
CA PRO A 156 -8.61 -9.03 -10.35
C PRO A 156 -8.90 -8.84 -11.84
N ALA A 157 -7.87 -8.96 -12.68
CA ALA A 157 -8.03 -8.91 -14.12
C ALA A 157 -9.02 -10.00 -14.58
N ALA A 158 -10.00 -9.62 -15.40
CA ALA A 158 -11.00 -10.53 -15.94
C ALA A 158 -10.39 -11.49 -16.98
#